data_d121fd7d7079374b0dd3608d2ebce4b8
#
_entry.id   d121fd7d7079374b0dd3608d2ebce4b8
#
_cell.length_a   1.000
_cell.length_b   1.000
_cell.length_c   1.000
_cell.angle_alpha   90.00
_cell.angle_beta   90.00
_cell.angle_gamma   90.00
#
_symmetry.space_group_name_H-M   'P 1'
#
loop_
_entity.id
_entity.type
_entity.pdbx_description
1 polymer ?
#
loop_
_entity_poly.entity_id
_entity_poly.type
_entity_poly.pdbx_seq_one_letter_code
_entity_poly.pdbx_strand_id
1 'polypeptide(L)'
;ENWTYPLIQPKLIEKYLRVKSNSIIGATVTVTVDRPLGSYHPEYKDMYYPINYGYIEGVMAPDGEEQDAYILGVNEPVKKFTGKIIAIVRRKDDIEEKWVVVPNGVTFSKEEIRRQIHFQKQYFDSEIVM
;
A
#
# COMPACT_ATOMS: atom_id res chain seq x y z
N GLU A 1 -19.14 -5.80 28.20
CA GLU A 1 -19.30 -5.83 27.73
C GLU A 1 -19.51 -6.40 26.90
N ASN A 2 -19.77 -6.58 26.61
CA ASN A 2 -19.89 -7.20 25.93
C ASN A 2 -20.34 -6.99 24.78
N TRP A 3 -20.15 -6.68 24.19
CA TRP A 3 -20.59 -6.39 23.22
C TRP A 3 -20.41 -7.14 22.22
N THR A 4 -20.93 -7.11 21.55
CA THR A 4 -21.20 -8.09 20.85
C THR A 4 -20.98 -7.71 19.55
N TYR A 5 -19.90 -8.05 19.06
CA TYR A 5 -19.49 -7.84 17.76
C TYR A 5 -20.41 -8.40 16.73
N PRO A 6 -21.06 -9.52 16.95
CA PRO A 6 -22.00 -10.04 15.94
C PRO A 6 -23.14 -9.09 15.61
N LEU A 7 -23.36 -8.14 16.48
CA LEU A 7 -24.42 -7.18 16.25
C LEU A 7 -23.98 -6.02 15.37
N ILE A 8 -22.70 -5.97 15.05
CA ILE A 8 -22.19 -4.87 14.23
C ILE A 8 -22.58 -5.12 12.78
N GLN A 9 -23.17 -4.11 12.16
CA GLN A 9 -23.56 -4.20 10.76
C GLN A 9 -22.32 -4.23 9.86
N PRO A 10 -22.37 -4.96 8.75
CA PRO A 10 -21.23 -4.98 7.82
C PRO A 10 -20.81 -3.61 7.36
N LYS A 11 -21.75 -2.70 7.14
CA LYS A 11 -21.40 -1.34 6.74
C LYS A 11 -20.61 -0.61 7.80
N LEU A 12 -20.91 -0.86 9.07
CA LEU A 12 -20.17 -0.24 10.16
C LEU A 12 -18.76 -0.79 10.25
N ILE A 13 -18.60 -2.08 10.02
CA ILE A 13 -17.29 -2.71 10.02
C ILE A 13 -16.43 -2.11 8.91
N GLU A 14 -17.00 -1.98 7.72
CA GLU A 14 -16.30 -1.42 6.59
C GLU A 14 -15.83 0.00 6.88
N LYS A 15 -16.72 0.81 7.44
CA LYS A 15 -16.41 2.19 7.79
C LYS A 15 -15.30 2.25 8.84
N TYR A 16 -15.36 1.37 9.82
CA TYR A 16 -14.35 1.32 10.87
C TYR A 16 -12.98 0.99 10.29
N LEU A 17 -12.92 0.01 9.40
CA LEU A 17 -11.67 -0.37 8.78
C LEU A 17 -11.07 0.76 7.96
N ARG A 18 -11.91 1.52 7.24
CA ARG A 18 -11.43 2.66 6.48
C ARG A 18 -10.83 3.73 7.38
N VAL A 19 -11.47 4.00 8.50
CA VAL A 19 -10.96 4.98 9.45
C VAL A 19 -9.62 4.52 9.99
N LYS A 20 -9.49 3.24 10.34
CA LYS A 20 -8.23 2.71 10.83
C LYS A 20 -7.15 2.78 9.77
N SER A 21 -7.48 2.45 8.52
CA SER A 21 -6.51 2.54 7.44
C SER A 21 -5.99 3.96 7.29
N ASN A 22 -6.88 4.94 7.30
CA ASN A 22 -6.47 6.34 7.17
C ASN A 22 -5.60 6.80 8.32
N SER A 23 -5.82 6.25 9.51
CA SER A 23 -5.06 6.68 10.69
C SER A 23 -3.63 6.18 10.70
N ILE A 24 -3.26 5.27 9.78
CA ILE A 24 -1.89 4.78 9.72
C ILE A 24 -0.95 5.72 8.98
N ILE A 25 -1.50 6.72 8.29
CA ILE A 25 -0.67 7.67 7.56
C ILE A 25 0.20 8.42 8.57
N GLY A 26 1.50 8.42 8.32
CA GLY A 26 2.49 8.97 9.24
C GLY A 26 3.18 7.93 10.10
N ALA A 27 2.68 6.70 10.10
CA ALA A 27 3.30 5.62 10.87
C ALA A 27 4.57 5.12 10.19
N THR A 28 5.48 4.60 10.99
CA THR A 28 6.72 4.02 10.49
C THR A 28 6.54 2.51 10.37
N VAL A 29 6.88 1.96 9.21
CA VAL A 29 6.76 0.52 8.96
C VAL A 29 8.00 0.01 8.24
N THR A 30 8.20 -1.29 8.28
CA THR A 30 9.27 -1.95 7.54
C THR A 30 8.65 -2.81 6.45
N VAL A 31 9.06 -2.55 5.22
CA VAL A 31 8.60 -3.29 4.04
C VAL A 31 9.64 -4.33 3.68
N THR A 32 9.20 -5.57 3.50
CA THR A 32 10.03 -6.64 2.95
C THR A 32 9.82 -6.63 1.44
N VAL A 33 10.89 -6.43 0.69
CA VAL A 33 10.80 -6.23 -0.75
C VAL A 33 10.88 -7.59 -1.45
N ASP A 34 9.83 -7.95 -2.19
CA ASP A 34 9.84 -9.16 -3.01
C ASP A 34 9.82 -8.84 -4.50
N ARG A 35 9.65 -7.58 -4.87
CA ARG A 35 9.76 -7.11 -6.25
C ARG A 35 10.69 -5.89 -6.24
N PRO A 36 12.01 -6.11 -6.27
CA PRO A 36 12.94 -4.97 -6.19
C PRO A 36 12.89 -4.11 -7.44
N LEU A 37 13.26 -2.86 -7.27
CA LEU A 37 13.43 -1.93 -8.37
C LEU A 37 14.29 -2.58 -9.45
N GLY A 38 13.83 -2.55 -10.69
CA GLY A 38 14.56 -3.16 -11.80
C GLY A 38 14.18 -4.60 -12.08
N SER A 39 13.31 -5.21 -11.27
CA SER A 39 12.89 -6.58 -11.50
C SER A 39 11.66 -6.63 -12.38
N TYR A 40 11.29 -7.84 -12.79
CA TYR A 40 10.10 -8.08 -13.57
C TYR A 40 9.17 -9.03 -12.81
N HIS A 41 7.88 -8.91 -13.08
CA HIS A 41 6.89 -9.78 -12.46
C HIS A 41 7.17 -11.23 -12.88
N PRO A 42 7.08 -12.19 -11.96
CA PRO A 42 7.40 -13.59 -12.29
C PRO A 42 6.46 -14.21 -13.31
N GLU A 43 5.21 -13.75 -13.38
CA GLU A 43 4.23 -14.27 -14.32
C GLU A 43 4.02 -13.36 -15.50
N TYR A 44 3.94 -12.06 -15.27
CA TYR A 44 3.74 -11.07 -16.32
C TYR A 44 5.10 -10.48 -16.68
N LYS A 45 5.83 -11.15 -17.53
CA LYS A 45 7.25 -10.86 -17.76
C LYS A 45 7.53 -9.52 -18.42
N ASP A 46 6.48 -8.88 -18.95
CA ASP A 46 6.62 -7.54 -19.50
C ASP A 46 6.46 -6.47 -18.42
N MET A 47 6.06 -6.85 -17.23
CA MET A 47 5.80 -5.88 -16.18
C MET A 47 7.08 -5.59 -15.40
N TYR A 48 7.66 -4.45 -15.71
CA TYR A 48 8.88 -3.96 -15.07
C TYR A 48 8.53 -3.15 -13.83
N TYR A 49 9.30 -3.32 -12.76
CA TYR A 49 9.10 -2.57 -11.53
C TYR A 49 10.10 -1.41 -11.48
N PRO A 50 9.64 -0.17 -11.74
CA PRO A 50 10.54 0.99 -11.67
C PRO A 50 10.73 1.48 -10.24
N ILE A 51 10.09 0.84 -9.28
CA ILE A 51 10.20 1.16 -7.86
C ILE A 51 10.27 -0.15 -7.08
N ASN A 52 10.70 -0.09 -5.84
CA ASN A 52 10.68 -1.25 -4.97
C ASN A 52 9.25 -1.50 -4.51
N TYR A 53 8.88 -2.77 -4.40
CA TYR A 53 7.54 -3.18 -4.05
C TYR A 53 7.62 -4.41 -3.17
N GLY A 54 6.78 -4.47 -2.16
CA GLY A 54 6.79 -5.61 -1.27
C GLY A 54 5.60 -5.61 -0.34
N TYR A 55 5.81 -6.11 0.86
CA TYR A 55 4.73 -6.27 1.82
C TYR A 55 5.25 -6.02 3.23
N ILE A 56 4.33 -5.79 4.15
CA ILE A 56 4.65 -5.53 5.54
C ILE A 56 4.31 -6.78 6.34
N GLU A 57 5.34 -7.42 6.90
CA GLU A 57 5.18 -8.64 7.66
C GLU A 57 4.27 -8.42 8.86
N GLY A 58 3.32 -9.32 9.05
CA GLY A 58 2.44 -9.28 10.21
C GLY A 58 1.30 -8.30 10.12
N VAL A 59 1.18 -7.56 9.02
CA VAL A 59 0.07 -6.64 8.83
C VAL A 59 -0.81 -7.19 7.72
N MET A 60 -2.05 -7.54 8.07
CA MET A 60 -2.96 -8.17 7.12
C MET A 60 -3.82 -7.12 6.45
N ALA A 61 -3.96 -7.25 5.13
CA ALA A 61 -4.87 -6.41 4.36
C ALA A 61 -6.29 -6.99 4.43
N PRO A 62 -7.30 -6.21 4.02
CA PRO A 62 -8.68 -6.70 4.05
C PRO A 62 -8.92 -7.97 3.25
N ASP A 63 -8.08 -8.26 2.25
CA ASP A 63 -8.24 -9.46 1.43
C ASP A 63 -7.63 -10.71 2.09
N GLY A 64 -7.08 -10.59 3.29
CA GLY A 64 -6.51 -11.73 4.01
C GLY A 64 -5.05 -12.01 3.70
N GLU A 65 -4.45 -11.25 2.78
CA GLU A 65 -3.03 -11.36 2.48
C GLU A 65 -2.26 -10.31 3.26
N GLU A 66 -0.95 -10.44 3.30
CA GLU A 66 -0.14 -9.41 3.95
C GLU A 66 -0.24 -8.11 3.18
N GLN A 67 -0.17 -6.99 3.89
CA GLN A 67 -0.39 -5.67 3.30
C GLN A 67 0.71 -5.31 2.32
N ASP A 68 0.36 -5.09 1.07
CA ASP A 68 1.31 -4.66 0.02
C ASP A 68 1.67 -3.20 0.17
N ALA A 69 2.87 -2.87 -0.25
CA ALA A 69 3.37 -1.51 -0.16
C ALA A 69 4.31 -1.19 -1.33
N TYR A 70 4.20 0.06 -1.80
CA TYR A 70 5.17 0.64 -2.72
C TYR A 70 6.19 1.41 -1.90
N ILE A 71 7.45 1.38 -2.31
CA ILE A 71 8.48 2.24 -1.72
C ILE A 71 8.86 3.27 -2.77
N LEU A 72 8.58 4.54 -2.48
CA LEU A 72 8.93 5.63 -3.36
C LEU A 72 10.09 6.42 -2.76
N GLY A 73 10.88 7.05 -3.61
CA GLY A 73 11.99 7.87 -3.13
C GLY A 73 13.27 7.12 -2.87
N VAL A 74 13.32 5.84 -3.24
CA VAL A 74 14.53 5.01 -3.11
C VAL A 74 14.88 4.56 -4.51
N ASN A 75 16.02 4.99 -5.01
CA ASN A 75 16.39 4.83 -6.41
C ASN A 75 17.30 3.64 -6.68
N GLU A 76 17.35 2.70 -5.78
CA GLU A 76 18.14 1.49 -5.95
C GLU A 76 17.38 0.30 -5.37
N PRO A 77 17.63 -0.92 -5.85
CA PRO A 77 16.96 -2.08 -5.30
C PRO A 77 17.39 -2.33 -3.87
N VAL A 78 16.44 -2.64 -3.00
CA VAL A 78 16.70 -2.94 -1.60
C VAL A 78 15.94 -4.21 -1.21
N LYS A 79 16.37 -4.87 -0.15
CA LYS A 79 15.70 -6.07 0.34
C LYS A 79 14.68 -5.76 1.40
N LYS A 80 14.94 -4.73 2.18
CA LYS A 80 14.03 -4.25 3.22
C LYS A 80 14.18 -2.74 3.31
N PHE A 81 13.11 -2.08 3.72
CA PHE A 81 13.15 -0.65 3.89
C PHE A 81 12.20 -0.21 4.99
N THR A 82 12.71 0.62 5.90
CA THR A 82 11.89 1.18 6.97
C THR A 82 11.66 2.66 6.65
N GLY A 83 10.40 3.04 6.61
CA GLY A 83 10.04 4.41 6.29
C GLY A 83 8.65 4.76 6.77
N LYS A 84 8.15 5.90 6.31
CA LYS A 84 6.85 6.41 6.72
C LYS A 84 5.80 6.20 5.66
N ILE A 85 4.61 5.88 6.11
CA ILE A 85 3.45 5.77 5.22
C ILE A 85 2.95 7.18 4.96
N ILE A 86 2.91 7.59 3.68
CA ILE A 86 2.39 8.90 3.33
C ILE A 86 1.05 8.84 2.61
N ALA A 87 0.66 7.67 2.11
CA ALA A 87 -0.56 7.58 1.32
C ALA A 87 -1.06 6.15 1.26
N ILE A 88 -2.34 6.03 0.94
CA ILE A 88 -3.01 4.75 0.71
C ILE A 88 -3.60 4.82 -0.69
N VAL A 89 -3.31 3.81 -1.51
CA VAL A 89 -3.87 3.70 -2.86
C VAL A 89 -4.99 2.67 -2.79
N ARG A 90 -6.21 3.10 -3.07
CA ARG A 90 -7.39 2.23 -3.02
C ARG A 90 -7.97 2.07 -4.41
N ARG A 91 -8.20 0.84 -4.82
CA ARG A 91 -8.95 0.59 -6.04
C ARG A 91 -10.42 0.90 -5.76
N LYS A 92 -11.06 1.60 -6.69
CA LYS A 92 -12.44 2.02 -6.49
C LYS A 92 -13.44 0.88 -6.58
N ASP A 93 -13.08 -0.16 -7.32
CA ASP A 93 -13.98 -1.29 -7.56
C ASP A 93 -13.67 -2.49 -6.69
N ASP A 94 -12.78 -2.36 -5.70
CA ASP A 94 -12.36 -3.49 -4.90
C ASP A 94 -11.99 -3.00 -3.51
N ILE A 95 -11.77 -3.95 -2.61
CA ILE A 95 -11.32 -3.62 -1.25
C ILE A 95 -9.80 -3.57 -1.16
N GLU A 96 -9.12 -3.84 -2.24
CA GLU A 96 -7.68 -3.91 -2.24
C GLU A 96 -7.04 -2.54 -2.04
N GLU A 97 -6.06 -2.49 -1.15
CA GLU A 97 -5.32 -1.26 -0.85
C GLU A 97 -3.83 -1.55 -0.90
N LYS A 98 -3.07 -0.55 -1.30
CA LYS A 98 -1.63 -0.61 -1.22
C LYS A 98 -1.14 0.65 -0.51
N TRP A 99 -0.16 0.50 0.36
CA TRP A 99 0.38 1.61 1.13
C TRP A 99 1.60 2.17 0.41
N VAL A 100 1.82 3.47 0.56
CA VAL A 100 2.97 4.15 -0.04
C VAL A 100 3.91 4.54 1.08
N VAL A 101 5.13 4.01 1.04
CA VAL A 101 6.14 4.20 2.07
C VAL A 101 7.31 4.97 1.47
N VAL A 102 7.81 5.96 2.19
CA VAL A 102 8.90 6.81 1.73
C VAL A 102 9.94 6.98 2.83
N PRO A 103 11.16 7.40 2.47
CA PRO A 103 12.16 7.73 3.49
C PRO A 103 11.65 8.86 4.39
N ASN A 104 12.10 8.87 5.62
CA ASN A 104 11.71 9.89 6.58
C ASN A 104 12.06 11.27 6.02
N GLY A 105 11.08 12.18 6.06
CA GLY A 105 11.30 13.53 5.57
C GLY A 105 11.02 13.73 4.09
N VAL A 106 10.74 12.65 3.36
CA VAL A 106 10.41 12.74 1.93
C VAL A 106 8.90 12.72 1.78
N THR A 107 8.39 13.46 0.80
CA THR A 107 6.97 13.45 0.49
C THR A 107 6.78 13.61 -1.01
N PHE A 108 5.59 13.22 -1.49
CA PHE A 108 5.22 13.31 -2.89
C PHE A 108 3.77 13.76 -2.97
N SER A 109 3.45 14.49 -4.05
CA SER A 109 2.07 14.87 -4.30
C SER A 109 1.28 13.67 -4.83
N LYS A 110 -0.05 13.79 -4.83
CA LYS A 110 -0.90 12.74 -5.39
C LYS A 110 -0.54 12.46 -6.85
N GLU A 111 -0.26 13.50 -7.61
CA GLU A 111 0.10 13.36 -9.02
C GLU A 111 1.42 12.59 -9.17
N GLU A 112 2.39 12.92 -8.34
CA GLU A 112 3.66 12.24 -8.38
C GLU A 112 3.54 10.77 -8.00
N ILE A 113 2.71 10.47 -7.00
CA ILE A 113 2.46 9.09 -6.60
C ILE A 113 1.77 8.36 -7.75
N ARG A 114 0.74 8.96 -8.34
CA ARG A 114 -0.02 8.33 -9.41
C ARG A 114 0.89 8.02 -10.60
N ARG A 115 1.79 8.92 -10.92
CA ARG A 115 2.74 8.72 -12.01
C ARG A 115 3.68 7.54 -11.75
N GLN A 116 4.14 7.42 -10.50
CA GLN A 116 5.11 6.38 -10.14
C GLN A 116 4.49 5.00 -10.04
N ILE A 117 3.20 4.90 -9.74
CA ILE A 117 2.53 3.59 -9.65
C ILE A 117 1.81 3.23 -10.94
N HIS A 118 1.94 4.05 -11.97
CA HIS A 118 1.22 3.86 -13.23
C HIS A 118 1.59 2.56 -13.95
N PHE A 119 2.73 1.97 -13.64
CA PHE A 119 3.14 0.72 -14.23
C PHE A 119 2.20 -0.44 -13.87
N GLN A 120 1.43 -0.32 -12.79
CA GLN A 120 0.41 -1.30 -12.43
C GLN A 120 -0.93 -0.84 -12.96
N LYS A 121 -1.30 -1.32 -14.14
CA LYS A 121 -2.47 -0.83 -14.85
C LYS A 121 -3.78 -1.01 -14.09
N GLN A 122 -3.88 -2.05 -13.26
CA GLN A 122 -5.10 -2.27 -12.50
C GLN A 122 -5.38 -1.16 -11.49
N TYR A 123 -4.43 -0.27 -11.28
CA TYR A 123 -4.61 0.85 -10.35
C TYR A 123 -4.83 2.18 -11.03
N PHE A 124 -5.11 2.18 -12.35
CA PHE A 124 -5.42 3.40 -13.07
C PHE A 124 -6.64 4.08 -12.48
N ASP A 125 -7.65 3.30 -12.08
CA ASP A 125 -8.87 3.84 -11.51
C ASP A 125 -8.84 3.63 -10.00
N SER A 126 -7.98 4.37 -9.34
CA SER A 126 -7.81 4.28 -7.91
C SER A 126 -7.87 5.64 -7.27
N GLU A 127 -8.13 5.62 -5.97
CA GLU A 127 -8.15 6.82 -5.14
C GLU A 127 -6.86 6.84 -4.32
N ILE A 128 -6.23 8.01 -4.21
CA ILE A 128 -5.04 8.17 -3.37
C ILE A 128 -5.45 9.02 -2.18
N VAL A 129 -5.36 8.41 -1.00
CA VAL A 129 -5.72 9.06 0.26
C VAL A 129 -4.43 9.45 0.97
N MET A 130 -4.36 10.70 1.41
CA MET A 130 -3.18 11.21 2.10
C MET A 130 -3.54 11.86 3.42
#